data_f4235b7646f5c9367ecc1e918337e966
#
_entry.id   f4235b7646f5c9367ecc1e918337e966
#
_cell.length_a   1.000
_cell.length_b   1.000
_cell.length_c   1.000
_cell.angle_alpha   90.00
_cell.angle_beta   90.00
_cell.angle_gamma   90.00
#
_symmetry.space_group_name_H-M   'P 1'
#
loop_
_entity.id
_entity.type
_entity.pdbx_description
1 polymer ?
#
loop_
_entity_poly.entity_id
_entity_poly.type
_entity_poly.pdbx_seq_one_letter_code
_entity_poly.pdbx_strand_id
1 'polypeptide(L)'
;MHGNAPLTPEGRLRLCHRIESGWTVAAAAESMNISRQCAHKWWRRYRDDGEAGLVDRSSRPRSCPHQTPARIERRIVALRQSRRLGPARLAGIVDVPASTVHRVLVRHGMNRLRWMDRPTGRVIRRIETFRCGELVHIDVKKLARVPDGGGHKKLGRTTVTKRRAHVSRAGYTHIHTAIDAYSRLAYSEFAGPENASNCVAFLARAVAWFAERGITIERILTDNGVGYRSRDWAQACAELDIVHTRTRPYHPATNGKVERFNRTLAEEWAYARLWRSETSRARGLDRFLHRYNHHRHHTAIGGPPASRVTNLARHNN
;
A
#
# COMPACT_ATOMS: atom_id res chain seq x y z
N MET A 1 25.47 -14.99 -5.23
CA MET A 1 26.55 -15.80 -4.62
C MET A 1 26.08 -16.25 -3.25
N HIS A 2 26.21 -17.52 -2.92
CA HIS A 2 25.82 -18.00 -1.58
C HIS A 2 26.87 -17.52 -0.56
N GLY A 3 26.47 -16.89 0.55
CA GLY A 3 27.40 -16.30 1.54
C GLY A 3 28.39 -17.29 2.17
N ASN A 4 28.08 -18.59 2.15
CA ASN A 4 28.93 -19.66 2.67
C ASN A 4 29.67 -20.44 1.55
N ALA A 5 29.79 -19.88 0.35
CA ALA A 5 30.57 -20.55 -0.70
C ALA A 5 32.06 -20.49 -0.36
N PRO A 6 32.80 -21.65 -0.34
CA PRO A 6 34.19 -21.69 0.03
C PRO A 6 35.11 -20.87 -0.89
N LEU A 7 34.67 -20.64 -2.13
CA LEU A 7 35.40 -19.84 -3.12
C LEU A 7 34.46 -18.90 -3.87
N THR A 8 34.91 -17.64 -3.99
CA THR A 8 34.33 -16.66 -4.92
C THR A 8 34.69 -17.04 -6.38
N PRO A 9 34.01 -16.50 -7.42
CA PRO A 9 34.40 -16.72 -8.82
C PRO A 9 35.88 -16.40 -9.07
N GLU A 10 36.38 -15.33 -8.50
CA GLU A 10 37.81 -14.94 -8.58
C GLU A 10 38.74 -15.95 -7.86
N GLY A 11 38.32 -16.48 -6.70
CA GLY A 11 39.04 -17.56 -6.03
C GLY A 11 39.09 -18.85 -6.87
N ARG A 12 38.01 -19.15 -7.58
CA ARG A 12 37.94 -20.29 -8.53
C ARG A 12 38.86 -20.08 -9.73
N LEU A 13 38.97 -18.87 -10.24
CA LEU A 13 39.89 -18.53 -11.32
C LEU A 13 41.35 -18.69 -10.87
N ARG A 14 41.70 -18.18 -9.69
CA ARG A 14 43.04 -18.38 -9.10
C ARG A 14 43.40 -19.87 -8.93
N LEU A 15 42.44 -20.70 -8.52
CA LEU A 15 42.60 -22.14 -8.44
C LEU A 15 42.96 -22.71 -9.80
N CYS A 16 42.22 -22.36 -10.86
CA CYS A 16 42.42 -22.84 -12.22
C CYS A 16 43.79 -22.41 -12.79
N HIS A 17 44.18 -21.15 -12.61
CA HIS A 17 45.49 -20.66 -13.05
C HIS A 17 46.65 -21.34 -12.33
N ARG A 18 46.54 -21.73 -11.06
CA ARG A 18 47.55 -22.52 -10.38
C ARG A 18 47.71 -23.89 -11.03
N ILE A 19 46.62 -24.52 -11.41
CA ILE A 19 46.66 -25.83 -12.09
C ILE A 19 47.24 -25.68 -13.49
N GLU A 20 46.94 -24.65 -14.24
CA GLU A 20 47.51 -24.33 -15.56
C GLU A 20 49.03 -24.09 -15.45
N SER A 21 49.47 -23.45 -14.38
CA SER A 21 50.91 -23.22 -14.11
C SER A 21 51.66 -24.47 -13.65
N GLY A 22 51.04 -25.66 -13.71
CA GLY A 22 51.68 -26.93 -13.46
C GLY A 22 51.48 -27.52 -12.04
N TRP A 23 50.62 -26.89 -11.21
CA TRP A 23 50.30 -27.46 -9.91
C TRP A 23 49.39 -28.68 -10.07
N THR A 24 49.61 -29.70 -9.21
CA THR A 24 48.62 -30.77 -9.11
C THR A 24 47.30 -30.25 -8.55
N VAL A 25 46.17 -30.85 -8.97
CA VAL A 25 44.85 -30.46 -8.44
C VAL A 25 44.78 -30.62 -6.91
N ALA A 26 45.51 -31.58 -6.37
CA ALA A 26 45.60 -31.81 -4.93
C ALA A 26 46.31 -30.64 -4.21
N ALA A 27 47.50 -30.24 -4.67
CA ALA A 27 48.26 -29.14 -4.13
C ALA A 27 47.52 -27.79 -4.24
N ALA A 28 46.87 -27.55 -5.39
CA ALA A 28 46.06 -26.39 -5.59
C ALA A 28 44.84 -26.33 -4.64
N ALA A 29 44.17 -27.48 -4.42
CA ALA A 29 43.05 -27.58 -3.47
C ALA A 29 43.47 -27.29 -2.04
N GLU A 30 44.59 -27.89 -1.60
CA GLU A 30 45.17 -27.68 -0.26
C GLU A 30 45.52 -26.20 -0.05
N SER A 31 46.18 -25.56 -1.01
CA SER A 31 46.55 -24.14 -0.95
C SER A 31 45.38 -23.18 -0.85
N MET A 32 44.18 -23.61 -1.22
CA MET A 32 42.95 -22.84 -1.15
C MET A 32 42.02 -23.32 -0.04
N ASN A 33 42.45 -24.26 0.78
CA ASN A 33 41.69 -24.87 1.88
C ASN A 33 40.33 -25.42 1.44
N ILE A 34 40.29 -26.11 0.29
CA ILE A 34 39.07 -26.75 -0.26
C ILE A 34 39.32 -28.25 -0.49
N SER A 35 38.23 -29.00 -0.59
CA SER A 35 38.31 -30.41 -0.93
C SER A 35 38.80 -30.62 -2.36
N ARG A 36 39.53 -31.73 -2.58
CA ARG A 36 40.01 -32.15 -3.88
C ARG A 36 38.86 -32.31 -4.89
N GLN A 37 37.69 -32.82 -4.45
CA GLN A 37 36.50 -32.90 -5.27
C GLN A 37 35.99 -31.53 -5.72
N CYS A 38 35.99 -30.52 -4.85
CA CYS A 38 35.64 -29.15 -5.19
C CYS A 38 36.59 -28.59 -6.26
N ALA A 39 37.90 -28.79 -6.11
CA ALA A 39 38.88 -28.35 -7.10
C ALA A 39 38.69 -29.03 -8.47
N HIS A 40 38.51 -30.34 -8.50
CA HIS A 40 38.19 -31.06 -9.77
C HIS A 40 36.89 -30.56 -10.44
N LYS A 41 35.88 -30.25 -9.65
CA LYS A 41 34.61 -29.67 -10.17
C LYS A 41 34.85 -28.33 -10.89
N TRP A 42 35.59 -27.41 -10.26
CA TRP A 42 35.84 -26.10 -10.85
C TRP A 42 36.83 -26.17 -12.01
N TRP A 43 37.87 -27.01 -11.92
CA TRP A 43 38.82 -27.26 -13.01
C TRP A 43 38.13 -27.82 -14.26
N ARG A 44 37.24 -28.79 -14.11
CA ARG A 44 36.44 -29.32 -15.22
C ARG A 44 35.61 -28.24 -15.89
N ARG A 45 34.88 -27.45 -15.10
CA ARG A 45 34.02 -26.37 -15.64
C ARG A 45 34.84 -25.29 -16.36
N TYR A 46 36.01 -24.99 -15.86
CA TYR A 46 36.93 -24.04 -16.50
C TYR A 46 37.42 -24.54 -17.81
N ARG A 47 37.82 -25.84 -17.91
CA ARG A 47 38.22 -26.44 -19.17
C ARG A 47 37.08 -26.51 -20.20
N ASP A 48 35.85 -26.79 -19.76
CA ASP A 48 34.69 -26.97 -20.65
C ASP A 48 34.12 -25.62 -21.14
N ASP A 49 34.05 -24.59 -20.26
CA ASP A 49 33.32 -23.34 -20.51
C ASP A 49 34.20 -22.07 -20.26
N GLY A 50 35.50 -22.21 -20.02
CA GLY A 50 36.38 -21.07 -19.65
C GLY A 50 35.96 -20.40 -18.33
N GLU A 51 36.22 -19.11 -18.24
CA GLU A 51 35.86 -18.30 -17.05
C GLU A 51 34.35 -18.27 -16.80
N ALA A 52 33.52 -18.37 -17.84
CA ALA A 52 32.07 -18.43 -17.70
C ALA A 52 31.60 -19.67 -16.90
N GLY A 53 32.36 -20.75 -16.93
CA GLY A 53 32.12 -21.97 -16.16
C GLY A 53 32.29 -21.80 -14.64
N LEU A 54 32.97 -20.73 -14.20
CA LEU A 54 33.25 -20.45 -12.80
C LEU A 54 32.12 -19.68 -12.08
N VAL A 55 31.14 -19.22 -12.80
CA VAL A 55 29.94 -18.58 -12.24
C VAL A 55 29.01 -19.62 -11.62
N ASP A 56 28.31 -19.24 -10.55
CA ASP A 56 27.33 -20.11 -9.90
C ASP A 56 26.18 -20.44 -10.85
N ARG A 57 25.91 -21.72 -11.05
CA ARG A 57 24.75 -22.19 -11.79
C ARG A 57 23.57 -22.39 -10.84
N SER A 58 22.36 -22.25 -11.36
CA SER A 58 21.15 -22.56 -10.60
C SER A 58 21.19 -23.99 -10.06
N SER A 59 20.95 -24.16 -8.77
CA SER A 59 20.79 -25.46 -8.12
C SER A 59 19.38 -26.06 -8.32
N ARG A 60 18.50 -25.34 -9.03
CA ARG A 60 17.14 -25.82 -9.29
C ARG A 60 17.18 -27.09 -10.16
N PRO A 61 16.50 -28.17 -9.75
CA PRO A 61 16.38 -29.37 -10.55
C PRO A 61 15.79 -29.07 -11.93
N ARG A 62 16.27 -29.74 -12.96
CA ARG A 62 15.73 -29.63 -14.32
C ARG A 62 14.30 -30.19 -14.43
N SER A 63 13.95 -31.17 -13.61
CA SER A 63 12.61 -31.73 -13.51
C SER A 63 12.19 -31.82 -12.03
N CYS A 64 10.91 -31.67 -11.80
CA CYS A 64 10.30 -31.82 -10.46
C CYS A 64 9.11 -32.81 -10.62
N PRO A 65 9.33 -34.14 -10.58
CA PRO A 65 8.28 -35.14 -10.81
C PRO A 65 7.06 -34.98 -9.88
N HIS A 66 7.29 -34.51 -8.65
CA HIS A 66 6.24 -34.26 -7.63
C HIS A 66 5.62 -32.84 -7.69
N GLN A 67 5.92 -32.08 -8.74
CA GLN A 67 5.29 -30.76 -8.89
C GLN A 67 3.79 -30.95 -9.17
N THR A 68 2.97 -30.12 -8.52
CA THR A 68 1.52 -30.08 -8.77
C THR A 68 1.26 -29.87 -10.26
N PRO A 69 0.48 -30.76 -10.93
CA PRO A 69 0.20 -30.62 -12.36
C PRO A 69 -0.45 -29.29 -12.70
N ALA A 70 -0.06 -28.69 -13.82
CA ALA A 70 -0.54 -27.36 -14.25
C ALA A 70 -2.08 -27.29 -14.35
N ARG A 71 -2.75 -28.38 -14.69
CA ARG A 71 -4.23 -28.45 -14.70
C ARG A 71 -4.85 -28.25 -13.31
N ILE A 72 -4.24 -28.84 -12.28
CA ILE A 72 -4.69 -28.71 -10.89
C ILE A 72 -4.41 -27.30 -10.39
N GLU A 73 -3.25 -26.77 -10.70
CA GLU A 73 -2.88 -25.39 -10.34
C GLU A 73 -3.85 -24.37 -10.94
N ARG A 74 -4.17 -24.48 -12.23
CA ARG A 74 -5.20 -23.66 -12.90
C ARG A 74 -6.58 -23.80 -12.26
N ARG A 75 -6.98 -25.03 -11.91
CA ARG A 75 -8.27 -25.29 -11.24
C ARG A 75 -8.32 -24.63 -9.86
N ILE A 76 -7.24 -24.68 -9.06
CA ILE A 76 -7.13 -24.00 -7.76
C ILE A 76 -7.31 -22.50 -7.93
N VAL A 77 -6.61 -21.89 -8.90
CA VAL A 77 -6.70 -20.44 -9.18
C VAL A 77 -8.13 -20.05 -9.60
N ALA A 78 -8.73 -20.78 -10.53
CA ALA A 78 -10.09 -20.51 -10.99
C ALA A 78 -11.13 -20.62 -9.87
N LEU A 79 -11.05 -21.66 -9.03
CA LEU A 79 -11.93 -21.83 -7.87
C LEU A 79 -11.70 -20.76 -6.81
N ARG A 80 -10.46 -20.33 -6.61
CA ARG A 80 -10.13 -19.23 -5.70
C ARG A 80 -10.79 -17.93 -6.16
N GLN A 81 -10.75 -17.63 -7.45
CA GLN A 81 -11.35 -16.43 -8.03
C GLN A 81 -12.89 -16.47 -7.99
N SER A 82 -13.49 -17.58 -8.37
CA SER A 82 -14.95 -17.71 -8.46
C SER A 82 -15.62 -17.91 -7.11
N ARG A 83 -15.11 -18.82 -6.26
CA ARG A 83 -15.75 -19.20 -4.99
C ARG A 83 -15.16 -18.54 -3.76
N ARG A 84 -13.98 -17.92 -3.84
CA ARG A 84 -13.30 -17.20 -2.74
C ARG A 84 -13.14 -18.02 -1.46
N LEU A 85 -12.87 -19.32 -1.62
CA LEU A 85 -12.69 -20.24 -0.51
C LEU A 85 -11.24 -20.25 -0.01
N GLY A 86 -11.05 -20.56 1.26
CA GLY A 86 -9.72 -20.77 1.85
C GLY A 86 -9.07 -22.09 1.40
N PRO A 87 -7.73 -22.26 1.64
CA PRO A 87 -6.99 -23.45 1.20
C PRO A 87 -7.63 -24.77 1.65
N ALA A 88 -8.07 -24.86 2.90
CA ALA A 88 -8.69 -26.08 3.44
C ALA A 88 -9.97 -26.50 2.68
N ARG A 89 -10.83 -25.52 2.34
CA ARG A 89 -12.05 -25.81 1.58
C ARG A 89 -11.77 -26.13 0.11
N LEU A 90 -10.77 -25.47 -0.49
CA LEU A 90 -10.34 -25.77 -1.85
C LEU A 90 -9.69 -27.15 -1.95
N ALA A 91 -8.95 -27.57 -0.93
CA ALA A 91 -8.31 -28.88 -0.85
C ALA A 91 -9.32 -30.01 -1.05
N GLY A 92 -10.46 -29.97 -0.38
CA GLY A 92 -11.53 -30.95 -0.52
C GLY A 92 -12.20 -30.97 -1.91
N ILE A 93 -12.10 -29.87 -2.69
CA ILE A 93 -12.69 -29.81 -4.04
C ILE A 93 -11.73 -30.32 -5.12
N VAL A 94 -10.42 -30.08 -4.92
CA VAL A 94 -9.40 -30.44 -5.93
C VAL A 94 -8.62 -31.68 -5.56
N ASP A 95 -8.92 -32.29 -4.44
CA ASP A 95 -8.30 -33.52 -3.93
C ASP A 95 -6.76 -33.43 -3.84
N VAL A 96 -6.28 -32.36 -3.20
CA VAL A 96 -4.86 -32.19 -2.87
C VAL A 96 -4.71 -31.59 -1.47
N PRO A 97 -3.60 -31.83 -0.76
CA PRO A 97 -3.40 -31.29 0.59
C PRO A 97 -3.55 -29.76 0.65
N ALA A 98 -4.15 -29.25 1.72
CA ALA A 98 -4.34 -27.80 1.94
C ALA A 98 -3.03 -27.00 1.90
N SER A 99 -1.93 -27.59 2.35
CA SER A 99 -0.57 -27.01 2.24
C SER A 99 -0.12 -26.83 0.80
N THR A 100 -0.46 -27.77 -0.09
CA THR A 100 -0.19 -27.69 -1.53
C THR A 100 -1.05 -26.59 -2.16
N VAL A 101 -2.35 -26.54 -1.86
CA VAL A 101 -3.22 -25.44 -2.29
C VAL A 101 -2.68 -24.09 -1.82
N HIS A 102 -2.25 -23.99 -0.56
CA HIS A 102 -1.68 -22.75 -0.04
C HIS A 102 -0.42 -22.33 -0.81
N ARG A 103 0.51 -23.25 -1.08
CA ARG A 103 1.73 -22.97 -1.86
C ARG A 103 1.41 -22.50 -3.29
N VAL A 104 0.44 -23.13 -3.96
CA VAL A 104 -0.05 -22.66 -5.26
C VAL A 104 -0.57 -21.23 -5.16
N LEU A 105 -1.45 -20.95 -4.19
CA LEU A 105 -2.01 -19.61 -3.99
C LEU A 105 -0.94 -18.56 -3.65
N VAL A 106 0.12 -18.92 -2.92
CA VAL A 106 1.28 -18.04 -2.67
C VAL A 106 1.98 -17.68 -3.97
N ARG A 107 2.29 -18.66 -4.82
CA ARG A 107 2.92 -18.42 -6.14
C ARG A 107 2.13 -17.45 -7.02
N HIS A 108 0.80 -17.51 -6.95
CA HIS A 108 -0.10 -16.62 -7.69
C HIS A 108 -0.48 -15.33 -6.95
N GLY A 109 0.11 -15.05 -5.78
CA GLY A 109 -0.21 -13.86 -4.97
C GLY A 109 -1.65 -13.82 -4.43
N MET A 110 -2.32 -14.98 -4.31
CA MET A 110 -3.74 -15.12 -3.98
C MET A 110 -3.99 -15.78 -2.62
N ASN A 111 -2.97 -15.90 -1.79
CA ASN A 111 -3.03 -16.62 -0.50
C ASN A 111 -3.91 -15.94 0.55
N ARG A 112 -4.17 -14.64 0.42
CA ARG A 112 -5.04 -13.90 1.36
C ARG A 112 -6.31 -13.39 0.68
N LEU A 113 -7.48 -13.80 1.18
CA LEU A 113 -8.78 -13.36 0.65
C LEU A 113 -8.98 -11.85 0.70
N ARG A 114 -8.44 -11.19 1.71
CA ARG A 114 -8.50 -9.72 1.84
C ARG A 114 -7.78 -8.95 0.73
N TRP A 115 -6.93 -9.63 -0.04
CA TRP A 115 -6.24 -9.04 -1.19
C TRP A 115 -7.03 -9.21 -2.50
N MET A 116 -8.20 -9.83 -2.42
CA MET A 116 -9.05 -10.05 -3.58
C MET A 116 -10.28 -9.13 -3.51
N ASP A 117 -10.56 -8.49 -4.61
CA ASP A 117 -11.78 -7.73 -4.79
C ASP A 117 -13.00 -8.67 -4.74
N ARG A 118 -13.95 -8.37 -3.85
CA ARG A 118 -15.10 -9.25 -3.63
C ARG A 118 -15.99 -9.45 -4.88
N PRO A 119 -16.34 -8.38 -5.63
CA PRO A 119 -17.16 -8.53 -6.82
C PRO A 119 -16.48 -9.31 -7.94
N THR A 120 -15.22 -9.03 -8.23
CA THR A 120 -14.53 -9.56 -9.41
C THR A 120 -13.64 -10.76 -9.16
N GLY A 121 -13.29 -11.05 -7.90
CA GLY A 121 -12.31 -12.10 -7.53
C GLY A 121 -10.88 -11.82 -7.99
N ARG A 122 -10.59 -10.62 -8.49
CA ARG A 122 -9.24 -10.23 -8.94
C ARG A 122 -8.39 -9.80 -7.76
N VAL A 123 -7.08 -10.01 -7.87
CA VAL A 123 -6.13 -9.50 -6.86
C VAL A 123 -6.09 -7.98 -6.92
N ILE A 124 -6.31 -7.34 -5.78
CA ILE A 124 -6.21 -5.89 -5.65
C ILE A 124 -4.73 -5.52 -5.73
N ARG A 125 -4.35 -4.86 -6.81
CA ARG A 125 -3.01 -4.29 -6.96
C ARG A 125 -2.94 -3.02 -6.14
N ARG A 126 -1.93 -2.90 -5.27
CA ARG A 126 -1.67 -1.66 -4.55
C ARG A 126 -1.14 -0.63 -5.55
N ILE A 127 -1.68 0.58 -5.48
CA ILE A 127 -1.06 1.72 -6.15
C ILE A 127 0.16 2.11 -5.31
N GLU A 128 1.34 1.89 -5.84
CA GLU A 128 2.60 2.32 -5.25
C GLU A 128 3.00 3.65 -5.87
N THR A 129 3.51 4.54 -5.07
CA THR A 129 4.02 5.86 -5.44
C THR A 129 5.41 6.01 -4.84
N PHE A 130 6.29 6.72 -5.55
CA PHE A 130 7.71 6.79 -5.22
C PHE A 130 8.12 8.16 -4.66
N ARG A 131 7.29 9.19 -4.83
CA ARG A 131 7.53 10.56 -4.34
C ARG A 131 6.25 11.24 -3.88
N CYS A 132 6.41 12.30 -3.07
CA CYS A 132 5.30 13.15 -2.66
C CYS A 132 4.69 13.86 -3.88
N GLY A 133 3.37 14.03 -3.89
CA GLY A 133 2.64 14.72 -4.94
C GLY A 133 2.35 13.90 -6.19
N GLU A 134 3.04 12.77 -6.39
CA GLU A 134 2.79 11.89 -7.55
C GLU A 134 1.32 11.45 -7.66
N LEU A 135 0.66 11.22 -6.53
CA LEU A 135 -0.76 10.91 -6.45
C LEU A 135 -1.34 11.35 -5.12
N VAL A 136 -2.36 12.20 -5.18
CA VAL A 136 -3.15 12.63 -4.02
C VAL A 136 -4.55 12.04 -4.12
N HIS A 137 -5.01 11.40 -3.05
CA HIS A 137 -6.38 10.90 -2.95
C HIS A 137 -7.26 11.97 -2.33
N ILE A 138 -8.41 12.26 -2.94
CA ILE A 138 -9.39 13.20 -2.42
C ILE A 138 -10.72 12.48 -2.17
N ASP A 139 -11.37 12.84 -1.06
CA ASP A 139 -12.68 12.29 -0.66
C ASP A 139 -13.42 13.26 0.26
N VAL A 140 -14.75 13.13 0.31
CA VAL A 140 -15.61 13.89 1.21
C VAL A 140 -16.25 12.98 2.23
N LYS A 141 -15.92 13.22 3.51
CA LYS A 141 -16.51 12.49 4.62
C LYS A 141 -17.69 13.21 5.22
N LYS A 142 -18.87 12.60 5.12
CA LYS A 142 -20.10 13.09 5.74
C LYS A 142 -20.18 12.61 7.20
N LEU A 143 -20.30 13.54 8.13
CA LEU A 143 -20.44 13.26 9.57
C LEU A 143 -21.76 13.85 10.09
N ALA A 144 -22.45 13.12 10.95
CA ALA A 144 -23.59 13.66 11.67
C ALA A 144 -23.12 14.83 12.58
N ARG A 145 -23.80 15.96 12.55
CA ARG A 145 -23.51 17.11 13.41
C ARG A 145 -23.76 16.78 14.87
N VAL A 146 -22.92 17.32 15.71
CA VAL A 146 -23.09 17.25 17.18
C VAL A 146 -23.99 18.39 17.60
N PRO A 147 -25.19 18.12 18.13
CA PRO A 147 -26.07 19.18 18.63
C PRO A 147 -25.48 19.85 19.86
N ASP A 148 -25.88 21.10 20.13
CA ASP A 148 -25.47 21.83 21.30
C ASP A 148 -25.89 21.10 22.59
N GLY A 149 -24.97 21.05 23.55
CA GLY A 149 -25.09 20.22 24.75
C GLY A 149 -24.62 18.79 24.58
N GLY A 150 -24.39 18.31 23.34
CA GLY A 150 -23.89 16.98 23.02
C GLY A 150 -24.91 16.06 22.34
N GLY A 151 -24.42 14.96 21.78
CA GLY A 151 -25.23 13.96 21.09
C GLY A 151 -25.81 12.90 22.02
N HIS A 152 -26.48 11.90 21.42
CA HIS A 152 -27.19 10.83 22.13
C HIS A 152 -26.29 9.99 23.07
N LYS A 153 -25.01 9.84 22.75
CA LYS A 153 -24.07 9.13 23.62
C LYS A 153 -23.80 9.85 24.95
N LYS A 154 -23.99 11.18 24.97
CA LYS A 154 -23.79 12.00 26.18
C LYS A 154 -25.09 12.24 26.94
N LEU A 155 -26.18 12.50 26.22
CA LEU A 155 -27.46 12.92 26.82
C LEU A 155 -28.51 11.82 26.90
N GLY A 156 -28.22 10.64 26.36
CA GLY A 156 -29.18 9.56 26.17
C GLY A 156 -30.11 9.77 24.96
N ARG A 157 -30.65 8.69 24.42
CA ARG A 157 -31.50 8.72 23.22
C ARG A 157 -32.80 9.51 23.45
N THR A 158 -33.46 9.28 24.56
CA THR A 158 -34.75 9.90 24.91
C THR A 158 -34.64 11.44 25.00
N THR A 159 -33.60 11.94 25.65
CA THR A 159 -33.35 13.40 25.80
C THR A 159 -33.07 14.05 24.44
N VAL A 160 -32.28 13.39 23.58
CA VAL A 160 -31.98 13.90 22.24
C VAL A 160 -33.21 13.87 21.33
N THR A 161 -34.06 12.86 21.44
CA THR A 161 -35.30 12.77 20.67
C THR A 161 -36.28 13.89 21.06
N LYS A 162 -36.45 14.16 22.36
CA LYS A 162 -37.27 15.27 22.86
C LYS A 162 -36.73 16.64 22.39
N ARG A 163 -35.41 16.85 22.46
CA ARG A 163 -34.78 18.09 21.96
C ARG A 163 -34.88 18.22 20.44
N ARG A 164 -34.79 17.14 19.67
CA ARG A 164 -34.94 17.16 18.19
C ARG A 164 -36.34 17.49 17.73
N ALA A 165 -37.35 17.25 18.54
CA ALA A 165 -38.71 17.66 18.24
C ALA A 165 -38.88 19.19 18.24
N HIS A 166 -38.02 19.91 18.99
CA HIS A 166 -38.07 21.38 19.12
C HIS A 166 -36.94 22.11 18.37
N VAL A 167 -35.89 21.40 17.94
CA VAL A 167 -34.76 22.01 17.20
C VAL A 167 -34.66 21.35 15.83
N SER A 168 -34.55 22.17 14.78
CA SER A 168 -34.40 21.67 13.41
C SER A 168 -33.32 20.59 13.34
N ARG A 169 -33.54 19.57 12.50
CA ARG A 169 -32.65 18.41 12.32
C ARG A 169 -31.19 18.85 12.27
N ALA A 170 -30.35 18.30 13.15
CA ALA A 170 -28.94 18.70 13.29
C ALA A 170 -28.13 18.60 11.98
N GLY A 171 -28.63 17.89 10.99
CA GLY A 171 -28.03 17.77 9.67
C GLY A 171 -26.67 17.07 9.67
N TYR A 172 -25.91 17.34 8.64
CA TYR A 172 -24.58 16.77 8.45
C TYR A 172 -23.52 17.87 8.26
N THR A 173 -22.31 17.54 8.60
CA THR A 173 -21.12 18.31 8.29
C THR A 173 -20.27 17.52 7.32
N HIS A 174 -19.64 18.20 6.39
CA HIS A 174 -18.79 17.58 5.38
C HIS A 174 -17.34 17.98 5.65
N ILE A 175 -16.47 17.00 5.61
CA ILE A 175 -15.03 17.18 5.72
C ILE A 175 -14.42 16.72 4.41
N HIS A 176 -13.82 17.67 3.72
CA HIS A 176 -13.04 17.40 2.52
C HIS A 176 -11.62 17.05 2.94
N THR A 177 -11.06 16.02 2.34
CA THR A 177 -9.74 15.50 2.67
C THR A 177 -8.92 15.26 1.41
N ALA A 178 -7.67 15.70 1.42
CA ALA A 178 -6.65 15.35 0.47
C ALA A 178 -5.49 14.64 1.19
N ILE A 179 -5.10 13.44 0.74
CA ILE A 179 -4.00 12.68 1.33
C ILE A 179 -3.00 12.26 0.26
N ASP A 180 -1.74 12.59 0.45
CA ASP A 180 -0.67 12.14 -0.42
C ASP A 180 -0.44 10.63 -0.31
N ALA A 181 -0.32 9.99 -1.46
CA ALA A 181 -0.23 8.54 -1.54
C ALA A 181 1.11 7.98 -1.08
N TYR A 182 2.18 8.76 -1.13
CA TYR A 182 3.54 8.36 -0.73
C TYR A 182 3.78 8.63 0.76
N SER A 183 3.70 9.89 1.16
CA SER A 183 4.00 10.31 2.54
C SER A 183 2.88 10.02 3.53
N ARG A 184 1.62 9.91 3.06
CA ARG A 184 0.40 9.90 3.88
C ARG A 184 0.09 11.26 4.51
N LEU A 185 0.79 12.32 4.12
CA LEU A 185 0.49 13.68 4.59
C LEU A 185 -0.94 14.03 4.21
N ALA A 186 -1.69 14.55 5.15
CA ALA A 186 -3.12 14.79 4.98
C ALA A 186 -3.47 16.25 5.27
N TYR A 187 -4.25 16.84 4.37
CA TYR A 187 -4.97 18.08 4.56
C TYR A 187 -6.46 17.79 4.65
N SER A 188 -7.14 18.40 5.61
CA SER A 188 -8.59 18.27 5.75
C SER A 188 -9.19 19.54 6.30
N GLU A 189 -10.38 19.87 5.81
CA GLU A 189 -11.13 21.03 6.28
C GLU A 189 -12.63 20.76 6.32
N PHE A 190 -13.33 21.54 7.12
CA PHE A 190 -14.77 21.66 7.03
C PHE A 190 -15.14 22.49 5.80
N ALA A 191 -15.93 21.92 4.93
CA ALA A 191 -16.47 22.62 3.77
C ALA A 191 -17.97 22.29 3.59
N GLY A 192 -18.58 22.88 2.57
CA GLY A 192 -19.97 22.58 2.20
C GLY A 192 -20.15 21.15 1.70
N PRO A 193 -21.40 20.80 1.33
CA PRO A 193 -21.70 19.50 0.73
C PRO A 193 -20.85 19.25 -0.52
N GLU A 194 -20.76 17.99 -0.92
CA GLU A 194 -20.07 17.56 -2.12
C GLU A 194 -20.82 18.05 -3.39
N ASN A 195 -20.48 19.24 -3.84
CA ASN A 195 -20.91 19.83 -5.11
C ASN A 195 -19.69 20.41 -5.84
N ALA A 196 -19.86 20.80 -7.10
CA ALA A 196 -18.78 21.30 -7.95
C ALA A 196 -18.02 22.47 -7.30
N SER A 197 -18.75 23.51 -6.88
CA SER A 197 -18.15 24.72 -6.31
C SER A 197 -17.30 24.43 -5.06
N ASN A 198 -17.84 23.65 -4.11
CA ASN A 198 -17.13 23.33 -2.87
C ASN A 198 -15.89 22.43 -3.15
N CYS A 199 -16.01 21.49 -4.09
CA CYS A 199 -14.90 20.63 -4.46
C CYS A 199 -13.77 21.42 -5.16
N VAL A 200 -14.10 22.34 -6.06
CA VAL A 200 -13.11 23.21 -6.74
C VAL A 200 -12.44 24.14 -5.73
N ALA A 201 -13.22 24.79 -4.86
CA ALA A 201 -12.66 25.66 -3.83
C ALA A 201 -11.75 24.89 -2.85
N PHE A 202 -12.12 23.67 -2.50
CA PHE A 202 -11.26 22.79 -1.71
C PHE A 202 -9.97 22.41 -2.44
N LEU A 203 -10.06 22.08 -3.74
CA LEU A 203 -8.89 21.73 -4.56
C LEU A 203 -7.86 22.85 -4.54
N ALA A 204 -8.28 24.08 -4.78
CA ALA A 204 -7.39 25.25 -4.78
C ALA A 204 -6.63 25.40 -3.44
N ARG A 205 -7.35 25.29 -2.31
CA ARG A 205 -6.75 25.36 -0.97
C ARG A 205 -5.83 24.17 -0.68
N ALA A 206 -6.21 22.98 -1.09
CA ALA A 206 -5.38 21.79 -0.92
C ALA A 206 -4.07 21.91 -1.71
N VAL A 207 -4.14 22.34 -2.96
CA VAL A 207 -2.95 22.56 -3.80
C VAL A 207 -2.01 23.61 -3.17
N ALA A 208 -2.55 24.74 -2.74
CA ALA A 208 -1.77 25.77 -2.03
C ALA A 208 -1.11 25.22 -0.76
N TRP A 209 -1.87 24.48 0.05
CA TRP A 209 -1.36 23.89 1.29
C TRP A 209 -0.23 22.86 1.05
N PHE A 210 -0.32 22.05 0.00
CA PHE A 210 0.75 21.12 -0.38
C PHE A 210 1.96 21.86 -0.95
N ALA A 211 1.72 22.91 -1.76
CA ALA A 211 2.79 23.73 -2.35
C ALA A 211 3.63 24.46 -1.29
N GLU A 212 3.01 25.00 -0.22
CA GLU A 212 3.71 25.57 0.93
C GLU A 212 4.69 24.57 1.60
N ARG A 213 4.47 23.28 1.39
CA ARG A 213 5.29 22.17 1.92
C ARG A 213 6.23 21.59 0.89
N GLY A 214 6.42 22.28 -0.24
CA GLY A 214 7.29 21.87 -1.32
C GLY A 214 6.78 20.65 -2.10
N ILE A 215 5.46 20.39 -2.06
CA ILE A 215 4.83 19.26 -2.75
C ILE A 215 3.98 19.77 -3.90
N THR A 216 4.37 19.48 -5.13
CA THR A 216 3.56 19.73 -6.33
C THR A 216 2.69 18.50 -6.60
N ILE A 217 1.38 18.71 -6.74
CA ILE A 217 0.42 17.63 -7.02
C ILE A 217 0.39 17.38 -8.53
N GLU A 218 0.73 16.18 -8.97
CA GLU A 218 0.70 15.78 -10.38
C GLU A 218 -0.59 15.07 -10.77
N ARG A 219 -1.09 14.21 -9.88
CA ARG A 219 -2.30 13.42 -10.13
C ARG A 219 -3.21 13.40 -8.93
N ILE A 220 -4.51 13.42 -9.21
CA ILE A 220 -5.56 13.26 -8.20
C ILE A 220 -6.39 12.03 -8.49
N LEU A 221 -6.71 11.28 -7.45
CA LEU A 221 -7.66 10.18 -7.48
C LEU A 221 -8.86 10.49 -6.60
N THR A 222 -10.05 10.46 -7.18
CA THR A 222 -11.31 10.63 -6.47
C THR A 222 -12.21 9.40 -6.68
N ASP A 223 -13.30 9.32 -5.95
CA ASP A 223 -14.41 8.47 -6.30
C ASP A 223 -15.22 9.05 -7.50
N ASN A 224 -16.44 8.54 -7.73
CA ASN A 224 -17.33 9.01 -8.78
C ASN A 224 -18.40 10.00 -8.26
N GLY A 225 -18.12 10.71 -7.18
CA GLY A 225 -19.01 11.72 -6.62
C GLY A 225 -19.41 12.81 -7.61
N VAL A 226 -20.57 13.42 -7.39
CA VAL A 226 -21.16 14.39 -8.33
C VAL A 226 -20.24 15.60 -8.55
N GLY A 227 -19.60 16.09 -7.49
CA GLY A 227 -18.68 17.23 -7.57
C GLY A 227 -17.48 16.96 -8.47
N TYR A 228 -16.93 15.76 -8.41
CA TYR A 228 -15.74 15.35 -9.19
C TYR A 228 -16.04 14.98 -10.66
N ARG A 229 -17.32 14.90 -11.03
CA ARG A 229 -17.76 14.65 -12.40
C ARG A 229 -18.13 15.93 -13.14
N SER A 230 -18.12 17.06 -12.49
CA SER A 230 -18.50 18.34 -13.05
C SER A 230 -17.45 18.85 -14.06
N ARG A 231 -17.92 19.73 -14.97
CA ARG A 231 -17.04 20.44 -15.92
C ARG A 231 -16.10 21.39 -15.17
N ASP A 232 -16.61 22.07 -14.14
CA ASP A 232 -15.82 23.01 -13.32
C ASP A 232 -14.64 22.32 -12.65
N TRP A 233 -14.85 21.08 -12.13
CA TRP A 233 -13.77 20.28 -11.57
C TRP A 233 -12.71 19.90 -12.61
N ALA A 234 -13.15 19.48 -13.80
CA ALA A 234 -12.23 19.11 -14.88
C ALA A 234 -11.41 20.33 -15.35
N GLN A 235 -12.06 21.49 -15.47
CA GLN A 235 -11.40 22.75 -15.81
C GLN A 235 -10.40 23.15 -14.74
N ALA A 236 -10.77 23.14 -13.47
CA ALA A 236 -9.86 23.48 -12.37
C ALA A 236 -8.64 22.55 -12.32
N CYS A 237 -8.80 21.26 -12.57
CA CYS A 237 -7.67 20.34 -12.67
C CYS A 237 -6.76 20.69 -13.85
N ALA A 238 -7.31 21.05 -15.01
CA ALA A 238 -6.54 21.42 -16.19
C ALA A 238 -5.76 22.74 -15.98
N GLU A 239 -6.39 23.76 -15.36
CA GLU A 239 -5.75 25.04 -15.02
C GLU A 239 -4.58 24.88 -14.05
N LEU A 240 -4.61 23.85 -13.21
CA LEU A 240 -3.56 23.51 -12.25
C LEU A 240 -2.54 22.48 -12.79
N ASP A 241 -2.64 22.08 -14.05
CA ASP A 241 -1.84 21.01 -14.67
C ASP A 241 -1.87 19.68 -13.89
N ILE A 242 -3.04 19.32 -13.37
CA ILE A 242 -3.26 18.12 -12.56
C ILE A 242 -4.03 17.06 -13.33
N VAL A 243 -3.48 15.87 -13.46
CA VAL A 243 -4.16 14.73 -14.07
C VAL A 243 -5.21 14.15 -13.12
N HIS A 244 -6.49 14.29 -13.45
CA HIS A 244 -7.58 13.71 -12.67
C HIS A 244 -7.93 12.28 -13.11
N THR A 245 -7.94 11.36 -12.14
CA THR A 245 -8.36 9.97 -12.33
C THR A 245 -9.49 9.64 -11.36
N ARG A 246 -10.49 8.91 -11.82
CA ARG A 246 -11.59 8.42 -10.97
C ARG A 246 -11.47 6.93 -10.73
N THR A 247 -11.94 6.48 -9.56
CA THR A 247 -12.08 5.04 -9.29
C THR A 247 -13.01 4.40 -10.32
N ARG A 248 -12.69 3.18 -10.72
CA ARG A 248 -13.61 2.41 -11.57
C ARG A 248 -14.89 2.09 -10.78
N PRO A 249 -16.08 2.13 -11.41
CA PRO A 249 -17.30 1.68 -10.76
C PRO A 249 -17.10 0.29 -10.14
N TYR A 250 -17.64 0.08 -8.96
CA TYR A 250 -17.53 -1.17 -8.19
C TYR A 250 -16.10 -1.59 -7.77
N HIS A 251 -15.11 -0.68 -7.84
CA HIS A 251 -13.74 -0.89 -7.37
C HIS A 251 -13.32 0.13 -6.28
N PRO A 252 -14.03 0.20 -5.14
CA PRO A 252 -13.76 1.19 -4.08
C PRO A 252 -12.35 1.05 -3.48
N ALA A 253 -11.78 -0.14 -3.50
CA ALA A 253 -10.43 -0.40 -2.96
C ALA A 253 -9.33 0.46 -3.60
N THR A 254 -9.58 1.10 -4.75
CA THR A 254 -8.65 2.00 -5.41
C THR A 254 -8.43 3.28 -4.61
N ASN A 255 -9.46 3.77 -3.86
CA ASN A 255 -9.35 4.95 -2.98
C ASN A 255 -9.01 4.61 -1.52
N GLY A 256 -8.49 3.41 -1.28
CA GLY A 256 -8.27 2.87 0.06
C GLY A 256 -7.36 3.68 0.99
N LYS A 257 -6.55 4.62 0.46
CA LYS A 257 -5.68 5.46 1.30
C LYS A 257 -6.48 6.52 2.03
N VAL A 258 -7.35 7.25 1.34
CA VAL A 258 -8.24 8.24 1.97
C VAL A 258 -9.33 7.57 2.80
N GLU A 259 -9.86 6.43 2.37
CA GLU A 259 -10.80 5.65 3.18
C GLU A 259 -10.18 5.23 4.52
N ARG A 260 -8.92 4.78 4.50
CA ARG A 260 -8.18 4.45 5.73
C ARG A 260 -7.95 5.66 6.61
N PHE A 261 -7.60 6.81 6.00
CA PHE A 261 -7.49 8.07 6.74
C PHE A 261 -8.82 8.47 7.36
N ASN A 262 -9.92 8.42 6.59
CA ASN A 262 -11.27 8.74 7.07
C ASN A 262 -11.70 7.86 8.26
N ARG A 263 -11.26 6.58 8.28
CA ARG A 263 -11.45 5.71 9.45
C ARG A 263 -10.66 6.24 10.65
N THR A 264 -9.39 6.56 10.47
CA THR A 264 -8.54 7.12 11.52
C THR A 264 -9.10 8.44 12.05
N LEU A 265 -9.54 9.33 11.16
CA LEU A 265 -10.21 10.59 11.51
C LEU A 265 -11.47 10.34 12.33
N ALA A 266 -12.28 9.34 11.97
CA ALA A 266 -13.47 8.98 12.71
C ALA A 266 -13.15 8.42 14.10
N GLU A 267 -12.20 7.48 14.19
CA GLU A 267 -11.86 6.77 15.43
C GLU A 267 -11.03 7.63 16.39
N GLU A 268 -10.05 8.39 15.90
CA GLU A 268 -9.09 9.10 16.73
C GLU A 268 -9.46 10.56 16.98
N TRP A 269 -10.46 11.10 16.28
CA TRP A 269 -10.93 12.48 16.47
C TRP A 269 -12.45 12.60 16.50
N ALA A 270 -13.17 12.31 15.40
CA ALA A 270 -14.59 12.68 15.29
C ALA A 270 -15.48 12.04 16.37
N TYR A 271 -15.18 10.78 16.73
CA TYR A 271 -15.91 10.00 17.73
C TYR A 271 -15.04 9.55 18.91
N ALA A 272 -13.82 10.05 19.01
CA ALA A 272 -12.88 9.67 20.08
C ALA A 272 -13.35 10.11 21.48
N ARG A 273 -14.17 11.15 21.55
CA ARG A 273 -14.71 11.70 22.81
C ARG A 273 -16.13 12.24 22.63
N LEU A 274 -16.79 12.52 23.76
CA LEU A 274 -18.13 13.09 23.80
C LEU A 274 -18.06 14.62 23.65
N TRP A 275 -18.20 15.10 22.43
CA TRP A 275 -18.19 16.51 22.11
C TRP A 275 -19.44 17.22 22.65
N ARG A 276 -19.29 18.49 23.08
CA ARG A 276 -20.39 19.32 23.59
C ARG A 276 -21.18 20.00 22.48
N SER A 277 -20.54 20.27 21.32
CA SER A 277 -21.15 20.93 20.16
C SER A 277 -20.31 20.64 18.91
N GLU A 278 -20.86 20.94 17.73
CA GLU A 278 -20.14 20.87 16.46
C GLU A 278 -18.94 21.82 16.43
N THR A 279 -19.10 23.05 16.94
CA THR A 279 -18.00 24.02 17.06
C THR A 279 -16.86 23.50 17.92
N SER A 280 -17.18 22.83 19.02
CA SER A 280 -16.18 22.20 19.88
C SER A 280 -15.42 21.07 19.17
N ARG A 281 -16.12 20.30 18.31
CA ARG A 281 -15.51 19.27 17.49
C ARG A 281 -14.62 19.89 16.40
N ALA A 282 -15.10 20.91 15.70
CA ALA A 282 -14.39 21.58 14.64
C ALA A 282 -13.04 22.16 15.11
N ARG A 283 -13.02 22.85 16.25
CA ARG A 283 -11.78 23.38 16.86
C ARG A 283 -10.72 22.30 17.16
N GLY A 284 -11.13 21.05 17.27
CA GLY A 284 -10.21 19.94 17.51
C GLY A 284 -9.57 19.36 16.25
N LEU A 285 -10.01 19.77 15.04
CA LEU A 285 -9.53 19.20 13.78
C LEU A 285 -8.05 19.53 13.53
N ASP A 286 -7.66 20.78 13.70
CA ASP A 286 -6.27 21.23 13.44
C ASP A 286 -5.27 20.50 14.34
N ARG A 287 -5.60 20.35 15.63
CA ARG A 287 -4.78 19.59 16.57
C ARG A 287 -4.68 18.13 16.19
N PHE A 288 -5.77 17.53 15.69
CA PHE A 288 -5.75 16.15 15.20
C PHE A 288 -4.87 16.02 13.96
N LEU A 289 -5.02 16.92 12.98
CA LEU A 289 -4.21 16.92 11.76
C LEU A 289 -2.74 17.13 12.05
N HIS A 290 -2.39 18.06 12.94
CA HIS A 290 -1.03 18.25 13.39
C HIS A 290 -0.45 16.98 14.00
N ARG A 291 -1.15 16.36 14.95
CA ARG A 291 -0.73 15.08 15.54
C ARG A 291 -0.63 13.96 14.50
N TYR A 292 -1.60 13.86 13.57
CA TYR A 292 -1.60 12.88 12.52
C TYR A 292 -0.39 13.02 11.61
N ASN A 293 -0.10 14.22 11.16
CA ASN A 293 0.96 14.49 10.21
C ASN A 293 2.37 14.41 10.84
N HIS A 294 2.55 14.86 12.08
CA HIS A 294 3.87 15.06 12.67
C HIS A 294 4.24 14.04 13.76
N HIS A 295 3.26 13.42 14.41
CA HIS A 295 3.54 12.58 15.59
C HIS A 295 2.99 11.16 15.51
N ARG A 296 1.99 10.91 14.65
CA ARG A 296 1.38 9.61 14.53
C ARG A 296 2.25 8.66 13.74
N HIS A 297 2.75 7.60 14.38
CA HIS A 297 3.50 6.55 13.70
C HIS A 297 2.60 5.71 12.76
N HIS A 298 2.98 5.60 11.51
CA HIS A 298 2.33 4.77 10.49
C HIS A 298 3.18 3.54 10.18
N THR A 299 2.67 2.36 10.48
CA THR A 299 3.36 1.08 10.23
C THR A 299 3.75 0.87 8.76
N ALA A 300 2.97 1.43 7.82
CA ALA A 300 3.24 1.29 6.39
C ALA A 300 4.40 2.15 5.87
N ILE A 301 4.81 3.18 6.62
CA ILE A 301 5.87 4.11 6.22
C ILE A 301 7.01 4.21 7.24
N GLY A 302 6.86 3.54 8.38
CA GLY A 302 7.91 3.47 9.42
C GLY A 302 8.07 4.72 10.27
N GLY A 303 7.14 5.69 10.20
CA GLY A 303 7.21 6.95 10.94
C GLY A 303 5.97 7.83 10.72
N PRO A 304 5.96 9.08 11.20
CA PRO A 304 4.90 10.02 10.91
C PRO A 304 4.95 10.48 9.43
N PRO A 305 3.83 10.92 8.84
CA PRO A 305 3.80 11.41 7.45
C PRO A 305 4.85 12.47 7.13
N ALA A 306 5.07 13.42 8.02
CA ALA A 306 6.05 14.49 7.85
C ALA A 306 7.49 13.99 7.65
N SER A 307 7.86 12.81 8.19
CA SER A 307 9.20 12.25 8.03
C SER A 307 9.57 11.89 6.58
N ARG A 308 8.57 11.84 5.68
CA ARG A 308 8.78 11.58 4.26
C ARG A 308 8.76 12.83 3.38
N VAL A 309 8.63 14.00 3.99
CA VAL A 309 8.58 15.28 3.28
C VAL A 309 9.85 16.06 3.58
N THR A 310 10.69 16.23 2.58
CA THR A 310 12.05 16.76 2.71
C THR A 310 12.15 18.20 3.25
N ASN A 311 11.09 18.99 3.14
CA ASN A 311 11.12 20.42 3.54
C ASN A 311 10.41 20.73 4.86
N LEU A 312 9.78 19.75 5.52
CA LEU A 312 9.05 20.01 6.78
C LEU A 312 9.98 20.17 8.00
N ALA A 313 11.21 19.72 7.93
CA ALA A 313 12.19 19.89 9.02
C ALA A 313 12.56 21.35 9.29
N ARG A 314 12.29 22.28 8.37
CA ARG A 314 12.56 23.73 8.54
C ARG A 314 11.38 24.51 9.14
N HIS A 315 10.21 23.92 9.27
CA HIS A 315 8.99 24.57 9.75
C HIS A 315 8.55 24.10 11.14
N ASN A 316 9.33 23.24 11.79
CA ASN A 316 9.04 22.66 13.10
C ASN A 316 9.94 23.20 14.23
N ASN A 317 10.48 24.39 14.07
CA ASN A 317 11.18 25.11 15.14
C ASN A 317 10.29 26.21 15.68
#